data_5fe34e49aa759dd35e7122bf63c59f66
#
_entry.id   5fe34e49aa759dd35e7122bf63c59f66
#
_cell.length_a   1.000
_cell.length_b   1.000
_cell.length_c   1.000
_cell.angle_alpha   90.00
_cell.angle_beta   90.00
_cell.angle_gamma   90.00
#
_symmetry.space_group_name_H-M   'P 1'
#
loop_
_entity.id
_entity.type
_entity.pdbx_description
1 polymer ?
#
loop_
_entity_poly.entity_id
_entity_poly.type
_entity_poly.pdbx_seq_one_letter_code
_entity_poly.pdbx_strand_id
1 'polypeptide(L)'
;TNIGYMLQHDHLFEWRTIYHNILLGLEIQHSLTAAAKTHARELLKTYGLEKFADSHPSELSGGMRQRAALIRTLILEPDLLLLDEPFSALDYQTRLSVGDDIGQIIRNSGRTAVLVTHDLSEAVSLADTILILSKRPASVGRIVPVSFSLSSDTPLKRRNTPEFKTYFNILWKELNQNA
;
A
#
# COMPACT_ATOMS: atom_id res chain seq x y z
N THR A 1 9.44 13.02 -12.85
CA THR A 1 8.67 11.92 -12.24
C THR A 1 8.73 12.09 -10.74
N ASN A 2 7.58 12.34 -10.11
CA ASN A 2 7.46 12.39 -8.66
C ASN A 2 7.28 10.97 -8.12
N ILE A 3 8.14 10.56 -7.19
CA ILE A 3 8.09 9.24 -6.58
C ILE A 3 7.60 9.40 -5.14
N GLY A 4 6.51 8.73 -4.80
CA GLY A 4 6.05 8.57 -3.43
C GLY A 4 6.63 7.31 -2.82
N TYR A 5 7.24 7.40 -1.66
CA TYR A 5 7.85 6.28 -0.99
C TYR A 5 7.18 6.03 0.36
N MET A 6 6.67 4.80 0.56
CA MET A 6 6.12 4.33 1.81
C MET A 6 7.04 3.25 2.38
N LEU A 7 7.64 3.54 3.50
CA LEU A 7 8.55 2.66 4.23
C LEU A 7 7.79 1.54 4.97
N GLN A 8 8.50 0.53 5.41
CA GLN A 8 8.01 -0.61 6.18
C GLN A 8 7.23 -0.19 7.45
N HIS A 9 7.68 0.88 8.12
CA HIS A 9 6.95 1.51 9.22
C HIS A 9 6.25 2.76 8.74
N ASP A 10 5.17 3.14 9.43
CA ASP A 10 4.37 4.32 9.06
C ASP A 10 5.12 5.65 9.18
N HIS A 11 6.10 5.74 10.09
CA HIS A 11 6.90 6.93 10.38
C HIS A 11 6.05 8.20 10.51
N LEU A 12 4.88 8.07 11.15
CA LEU A 12 4.09 9.21 11.55
C LEU A 12 4.74 9.88 12.75
N PHE A 13 4.78 11.20 12.77
CA PHE A 13 5.31 11.96 13.90
C PHE A 13 4.28 11.96 15.03
N GLU A 14 4.64 11.36 16.17
CA GLU A 14 3.76 11.21 17.33
C GLU A 14 3.32 12.56 17.95
N TRP A 15 4.10 13.61 17.78
CA TRP A 15 3.78 14.97 18.29
C TRP A 15 2.92 15.79 17.34
N ARG A 16 2.52 15.22 16.18
CA ARG A 16 1.64 15.85 15.19
C ARG A 16 0.32 15.09 15.10
N THR A 17 -0.75 15.81 14.86
CA THR A 17 -2.02 15.17 14.53
C THR A 17 -1.92 14.43 13.20
N ILE A 18 -2.86 13.53 12.92
CA ILE A 18 -2.93 12.83 11.63
C ILE A 18 -3.04 13.81 10.47
N TYR A 19 -3.88 14.82 10.60
CA TYR A 19 -4.01 15.87 9.57
C TYR A 19 -2.68 16.57 9.29
N HIS A 20 -1.95 16.98 10.31
CA HIS A 20 -0.64 17.62 10.14
C HIS A 20 0.46 16.66 9.66
N ASN A 21 0.37 15.37 10.00
CA ASN A 21 1.24 14.35 9.40
C ASN A 21 1.03 14.24 7.89
N ILE A 22 -0.22 14.23 7.43
CA ILE A 22 -0.56 14.16 6.00
C ILE A 22 -0.04 15.38 5.25
N LEU A 23 -0.17 16.58 5.81
CA LEU A 23 0.26 17.82 5.17
C LEU A 23 1.78 18.03 5.15
N LEU A 24 2.56 17.24 5.88
CA LEU A 24 3.99 17.45 6.10
C LEU A 24 4.79 17.62 4.80
N GLY A 25 4.56 16.75 3.81
CA GLY A 25 5.28 16.83 2.54
C GLY A 25 5.02 18.13 1.78
N LEU A 26 3.77 18.62 1.83
CA LEU A 26 3.37 19.89 1.24
C LEU A 26 3.96 21.09 1.99
N GLU A 27 4.07 21.00 3.32
CA GLU A 27 4.75 22.02 4.15
C GLU A 27 6.22 22.13 3.76
N ILE A 28 6.92 21.01 3.64
CA ILE A 28 8.35 20.96 3.25
C ILE A 28 8.56 21.52 1.84
N GLN A 29 7.65 21.24 0.92
CA GLN A 29 7.71 21.73 -0.46
C GLN A 29 7.21 23.18 -0.61
N HIS A 30 6.82 23.85 0.46
CA HIS A 30 6.21 25.19 0.45
C HIS A 30 4.98 25.28 -0.49
N SER A 31 4.26 24.18 -0.67
CA SER A 31 3.09 24.07 -1.56
C SER A 31 1.75 23.93 -0.81
N LEU A 32 1.71 24.31 0.47
CA LEU A 32 0.54 24.22 1.33
C LEU A 32 -0.49 25.31 1.02
N THR A 33 -1.31 25.09 0.01
CA THR A 33 -2.40 25.99 -0.42
C THR A 33 -3.72 25.66 0.29
N ALA A 34 -4.70 26.57 0.16
CA ALA A 34 -6.08 26.29 0.64
C ALA A 34 -6.68 25.06 -0.07
N ALA A 35 -6.45 24.93 -1.38
CA ALA A 35 -6.89 23.76 -2.15
C ALA A 35 -6.25 22.45 -1.64
N ALA A 36 -4.96 22.46 -1.36
CA ALA A 36 -4.26 21.30 -0.79
C ALA A 36 -4.80 20.89 0.58
N LYS A 37 -5.16 21.87 1.43
CA LYS A 37 -5.80 21.60 2.73
C LYS A 37 -7.20 20.98 2.57
N THR A 38 -7.97 21.44 1.60
CA THR A 38 -9.28 20.86 1.27
C THR A 38 -9.11 19.43 0.77
N HIS A 39 -8.18 19.20 -0.16
CA HIS A 39 -7.89 17.87 -0.69
C HIS A 39 -7.42 16.88 0.39
N ALA A 40 -6.61 17.32 1.35
CA ALA A 40 -6.23 16.49 2.50
C ALA A 40 -7.45 16.02 3.32
N ARG A 41 -8.44 16.89 3.53
CA ARG A 41 -9.68 16.52 4.24
C ARG A 41 -10.54 15.57 3.43
N GLU A 42 -10.61 15.75 2.11
CA GLU A 42 -11.31 14.84 1.19
C GLU A 42 -10.67 13.45 1.21
N LEU A 43 -9.33 13.35 1.17
CA LEU A 43 -8.62 12.08 1.29
C LEU A 43 -8.88 11.39 2.64
N LEU A 44 -8.82 12.14 3.75
CA LEU A 44 -9.16 11.60 5.07
C LEU A 44 -10.58 11.05 5.12
N LYS A 45 -11.54 11.76 4.52
CA LYS A 45 -12.93 11.32 4.45
C LYS A 45 -13.07 10.07 3.57
N THR A 46 -12.51 10.10 2.37
CA THR A 46 -12.57 9.00 1.40
C THR A 46 -12.01 7.70 1.98
N TYR A 47 -10.95 7.80 2.79
CA TYR A 47 -10.28 6.64 3.37
C TYR A 47 -10.62 6.37 4.83
N GLY A 48 -11.74 6.96 5.30
CA GLY A 48 -12.37 6.62 6.60
C GLY A 48 -11.60 7.12 7.82
N LEU A 49 -10.76 8.15 7.68
CA LEU A 49 -9.98 8.75 8.77
C LEU A 49 -10.44 10.16 9.16
N GLU A 50 -11.56 10.65 8.62
CA GLU A 50 -12.04 12.03 8.87
C GLU A 50 -12.18 12.34 10.38
N LYS A 51 -12.77 11.39 11.14
CA LYS A 51 -12.99 11.55 12.58
C LYS A 51 -11.70 11.55 13.42
N PHE A 52 -10.60 11.10 12.84
CA PHE A 52 -9.30 10.99 13.47
C PHE A 52 -8.30 12.05 12.98
N ALA A 53 -8.77 13.06 12.24
CA ALA A 53 -7.93 14.11 11.69
C ALA A 53 -7.11 14.83 12.78
N ASP A 54 -7.72 15.11 13.91
CA ASP A 54 -7.12 15.82 15.05
C ASP A 54 -6.51 14.88 16.09
N SER A 55 -6.62 13.55 15.91
CA SER A 55 -5.97 12.55 16.78
C SER A 55 -4.47 12.45 16.50
N HIS A 56 -3.73 11.97 17.48
CA HIS A 56 -2.31 11.63 17.35
C HIS A 56 -2.12 10.16 16.91
N PRO A 57 -0.98 9.79 16.30
CA PRO A 57 -0.72 8.42 15.85
C PRO A 57 -0.91 7.35 16.94
N SER A 58 -0.56 7.63 18.18
CA SER A 58 -0.74 6.73 19.34
C SER A 58 -2.20 6.36 19.64
N GLU A 59 -3.17 7.15 19.14
CA GLU A 59 -4.59 6.94 19.34
C GLU A 59 -5.21 6.06 18.21
N LEU A 60 -4.43 5.71 17.19
CA LEU A 60 -4.88 4.96 16.02
C LEU A 60 -4.45 3.49 16.09
N SER A 61 -5.28 2.61 15.51
CA SER A 61 -4.87 1.23 15.26
C SER A 61 -3.75 1.17 14.20
N GLY A 62 -2.98 0.07 14.16
CA GLY A 62 -1.91 -0.11 13.18
C GLY A 62 -2.38 0.05 11.73
N GLY A 63 -3.56 -0.49 11.39
CA GLY A 63 -4.13 -0.34 10.06
C GLY A 63 -4.56 1.09 9.73
N MET A 64 -5.04 1.85 10.71
CA MET A 64 -5.35 3.27 10.53
C MET A 64 -4.08 4.09 10.32
N ARG A 65 -2.99 3.76 11.04
CA ARG A 65 -1.68 4.40 10.86
C ARG A 65 -1.12 4.13 9.46
N GLN A 66 -1.22 2.90 8.95
CA GLN A 66 -0.78 2.56 7.59
C GLN A 66 -1.58 3.32 6.53
N ARG A 67 -2.90 3.43 6.68
CA ARG A 67 -3.73 4.25 5.78
C ARG A 67 -3.33 5.73 5.84
N ALA A 68 -3.08 6.29 7.02
CA ALA A 68 -2.61 7.67 7.17
C ALA A 68 -1.24 7.90 6.49
N ALA A 69 -0.30 6.95 6.62
CA ALA A 69 0.99 7.01 5.94
C ALA A 69 0.85 6.96 4.41
N LEU A 70 -0.06 6.13 3.89
CA LEU A 70 -0.36 6.11 2.46
C LEU A 70 -0.96 7.44 1.99
N ILE A 71 -1.95 8.00 2.72
CA ILE A 71 -2.55 9.30 2.39
C ILE A 71 -1.49 10.40 2.37
N ARG A 72 -0.55 10.41 3.35
CA ARG A 72 0.58 11.34 3.40
C ARG A 72 1.44 11.26 2.13
N THR A 73 1.57 10.08 1.56
CA THR A 73 2.31 9.88 0.31
C THR A 73 1.49 10.30 -0.90
N LEU A 74 0.20 9.95 -0.94
CA LEU A 74 -0.71 10.24 -2.04
C LEU A 74 -1.03 11.73 -2.21
N ILE A 75 -1.06 12.51 -1.12
CA ILE A 75 -1.34 13.96 -1.17
C ILE A 75 -0.32 14.74 -2.02
N LEU A 76 0.87 14.17 -2.21
CA LEU A 76 1.92 14.73 -3.05
C LEU A 76 1.73 14.42 -4.55
N GLU A 77 0.65 13.74 -4.90
CA GLU A 77 0.28 13.34 -6.25
C GLU A 77 1.45 12.68 -7.03
N PRO A 78 2.07 11.62 -6.48
CA PRO A 78 3.19 10.97 -7.14
C PRO A 78 2.77 10.25 -8.42
N ASP A 79 3.66 10.18 -9.40
CA ASP A 79 3.46 9.38 -10.62
C ASP A 79 3.67 7.87 -10.33
N LEU A 80 4.56 7.56 -9.39
CA LEU A 80 4.94 6.22 -8.98
C LEU A 80 4.93 6.10 -7.45
N LEU A 81 4.27 5.05 -6.95
CA LEU A 81 4.30 4.67 -5.54
C LEU A 81 5.27 3.50 -5.33
N LEU A 82 6.21 3.65 -4.43
CA LEU A 82 7.07 2.57 -3.94
C LEU A 82 6.63 2.19 -2.53
N LEU A 83 6.25 0.95 -2.34
CA LEU A 83 5.73 0.42 -1.08
C LEU A 83 6.66 -0.70 -0.61
N ASP A 84 7.40 -0.47 0.47
CA ASP A 84 8.39 -1.41 0.99
C ASP A 84 7.82 -2.13 2.22
N GLU A 85 7.42 -3.38 2.03
CA GLU A 85 6.81 -4.23 3.07
C GLU A 85 5.73 -3.53 3.92
N PRO A 86 4.75 -2.84 3.33
CA PRO A 86 3.88 -1.91 4.04
C PRO A 86 2.97 -2.57 5.09
N PHE A 87 2.88 -3.90 5.10
CA PHE A 87 2.00 -4.64 6.00
C PHE A 87 2.74 -5.53 7.00
N SER A 88 4.06 -5.58 6.95
CA SER A 88 4.88 -6.52 7.75
C SER A 88 4.74 -6.35 9.27
N ALA A 89 4.44 -5.13 9.74
CA ALA A 89 4.26 -4.82 11.16
C ALA A 89 2.82 -5.12 11.69
N LEU A 90 1.91 -5.61 10.84
CA LEU A 90 0.52 -5.86 11.19
C LEU A 90 0.29 -7.35 11.53
N ASP A 91 -0.61 -7.61 12.49
CA ASP A 91 -1.13 -8.96 12.70
C ASP A 91 -1.89 -9.48 11.49
N TYR A 92 -2.10 -10.79 11.39
CA TYR A 92 -2.66 -11.43 10.21
C TYR A 92 -4.04 -10.90 9.81
N GLN A 93 -4.97 -10.72 10.75
CA GLN A 93 -6.32 -10.26 10.44
C GLN A 93 -6.35 -8.80 9.99
N THR A 94 -5.63 -7.95 10.71
CA THR A 94 -5.46 -6.54 10.35
C THR A 94 -4.80 -6.42 8.98
N ARG A 95 -3.78 -7.22 8.68
CA ARG A 95 -3.09 -7.26 7.38
C ARG A 95 -4.04 -7.56 6.22
N LEU A 96 -4.95 -8.53 6.38
CA LEU A 96 -5.94 -8.85 5.35
C LEU A 96 -6.86 -7.67 5.04
N SER A 97 -7.43 -7.07 6.09
CA SER A 97 -8.34 -5.93 5.96
C SER A 97 -7.64 -4.70 5.38
N VAL A 98 -6.47 -4.36 5.92
CA VAL A 98 -5.69 -3.19 5.48
C VAL A 98 -5.14 -3.39 4.07
N GLY A 99 -4.73 -4.61 3.71
CA GLY A 99 -4.30 -4.95 2.35
C GLY A 99 -5.43 -4.76 1.33
N ASP A 100 -6.67 -5.13 1.68
CA ASP A 100 -7.83 -4.89 0.83
C ASP A 100 -8.11 -3.39 0.66
N ASP A 101 -8.14 -2.65 1.77
CA ASP A 101 -8.34 -1.19 1.77
C ASP A 101 -7.26 -0.48 0.94
N ILE A 102 -5.99 -0.76 1.20
CA ILE A 102 -4.85 -0.12 0.52
C ILE A 102 -4.81 -0.50 -0.96
N GLY A 103 -5.08 -1.76 -1.30
CA GLY A 103 -5.15 -2.19 -2.69
C GLY A 103 -6.25 -1.44 -3.47
N GLN A 104 -7.41 -1.23 -2.86
CA GLN A 104 -8.48 -0.43 -3.47
C GLN A 104 -8.10 1.06 -3.58
N ILE A 105 -7.45 1.62 -2.55
CA ILE A 105 -6.96 3.01 -2.56
C ILE A 105 -6.01 3.23 -3.73
N ILE A 106 -5.03 2.35 -3.91
CA ILE A 106 -4.04 2.45 -4.99
C ILE A 106 -4.72 2.36 -6.36
N ARG A 107 -5.61 1.40 -6.57
CA ARG A 107 -6.35 1.26 -7.83
C ARG A 107 -7.21 2.49 -8.14
N ASN A 108 -7.95 2.98 -7.15
CA ASN A 108 -8.80 4.15 -7.32
C ASN A 108 -8.00 5.43 -7.59
N SER A 109 -6.75 5.50 -7.12
CA SER A 109 -5.87 6.65 -7.40
C SER A 109 -5.38 6.72 -8.85
N GLY A 110 -5.48 5.61 -9.62
CA GLY A 110 -4.98 5.50 -10.99
C GLY A 110 -3.45 5.59 -11.10
N ARG A 111 -2.72 5.44 -9.99
CA ARG A 111 -1.25 5.55 -9.95
C ARG A 111 -0.60 4.18 -10.15
N THR A 112 0.58 4.18 -10.73
CA THR A 112 1.42 2.99 -10.79
C THR A 112 2.04 2.75 -9.40
N ALA A 113 2.00 1.49 -8.92
CA ALA A 113 2.60 1.12 -7.65
C ALA A 113 3.56 -0.05 -7.83
N VAL A 114 4.70 0.00 -7.14
CA VAL A 114 5.62 -1.12 -6.96
C VAL A 114 5.59 -1.51 -5.50
N LEU A 115 5.15 -2.74 -5.23
CA LEU A 115 5.10 -3.33 -3.91
C LEU A 115 6.26 -4.31 -3.75
N VAL A 116 7.10 -4.10 -2.75
CA VAL A 116 8.09 -5.07 -2.30
C VAL A 116 7.51 -5.82 -1.11
N THR A 117 7.43 -7.14 -1.21
CA THR A 117 6.95 -8.01 -0.13
C THR A 117 7.57 -9.40 -0.22
N HIS A 118 7.71 -10.05 0.93
CA HIS A 118 8.06 -11.46 1.02
C HIS A 118 6.83 -12.37 1.25
N ASP A 119 5.62 -11.78 1.40
CA ASP A 119 4.38 -12.52 1.54
C ASP A 119 3.76 -12.82 0.17
N LEU A 120 3.75 -14.11 -0.20
CA LEU A 120 3.20 -14.56 -1.49
C LEU A 120 1.71 -14.24 -1.62
N SER A 121 0.97 -14.27 -0.51
CA SER A 121 -0.46 -13.98 -0.53
C SER A 121 -0.73 -12.51 -0.80
N GLU A 122 0.11 -11.60 -0.29
CA GLU A 122 0.06 -10.19 -0.62
C GLU A 122 0.36 -9.96 -2.10
N ALA A 123 1.48 -10.53 -2.58
CA ALA A 123 1.89 -10.41 -3.98
C ALA A 123 0.77 -10.84 -4.92
N VAL A 124 0.19 -12.03 -4.73
CA VAL A 124 -0.87 -12.56 -5.59
C VAL A 124 -2.15 -11.74 -5.49
N SER A 125 -2.54 -11.29 -4.28
CA SER A 125 -3.81 -10.59 -4.11
C SER A 125 -3.78 -9.14 -4.59
N LEU A 126 -2.61 -8.48 -4.56
CA LEU A 126 -2.50 -7.05 -4.84
C LEU A 126 -2.00 -6.73 -6.25
N ALA A 127 -1.07 -7.52 -6.78
CA ALA A 127 -0.38 -7.19 -8.02
C ALA A 127 -1.18 -7.54 -9.29
N ASP A 128 -0.85 -6.84 -10.37
CA ASP A 128 -1.23 -7.19 -11.74
C ASP A 128 -0.06 -7.88 -12.46
N THR A 129 1.17 -7.66 -11.99
CA THR A 129 2.38 -8.35 -12.45
C THR A 129 3.31 -8.57 -11.29
N ILE A 130 3.86 -9.77 -11.16
CA ILE A 130 4.79 -10.14 -10.10
C ILE A 130 6.16 -10.42 -10.71
N LEU A 131 7.18 -9.75 -10.16
CA LEU A 131 8.59 -10.00 -10.47
C LEU A 131 9.22 -10.83 -9.35
N ILE A 132 9.71 -12.01 -9.69
CA ILE A 132 10.42 -12.88 -8.75
C ILE A 132 11.91 -12.62 -8.89
N LEU A 133 12.55 -12.27 -7.78
CA LEU A 133 14.01 -12.05 -7.74
C LEU A 133 14.73 -13.34 -7.34
N SER A 134 15.88 -13.59 -7.97
CA SER A 134 16.75 -14.71 -7.64
C SER A 134 17.56 -14.45 -6.37
N LYS A 135 18.34 -15.45 -5.92
CA LYS A 135 19.36 -15.29 -4.89
C LYS A 135 20.43 -14.25 -5.25
N ARG A 136 21.17 -13.82 -4.25
CA ARG A 136 22.28 -12.86 -4.40
C ARG A 136 23.42 -13.45 -5.27
N PRO A 137 23.95 -12.65 -6.22
CA PRO A 137 23.47 -11.34 -6.62
C PRO A 137 22.09 -11.43 -7.32
N ALA A 138 21.13 -10.62 -6.86
CA ALA A 138 19.74 -10.71 -7.31
C ALA A 138 19.59 -10.29 -8.79
N SER A 139 18.85 -11.09 -9.53
CA SER A 139 18.40 -10.81 -10.90
C SER A 139 16.91 -11.13 -11.03
N VAL A 140 16.28 -10.66 -12.09
CA VAL A 140 14.89 -11.02 -12.38
C VAL A 140 14.86 -12.49 -12.81
N GLY A 141 14.35 -13.36 -11.97
CA GLY A 141 14.20 -14.79 -12.24
C GLY A 141 13.00 -15.07 -13.14
N ARG A 142 11.83 -14.52 -12.79
CA ARG A 142 10.60 -14.73 -13.55
C ARG A 142 9.65 -13.54 -13.42
N ILE A 143 8.92 -13.26 -14.51
CA ILE A 143 7.81 -12.30 -14.53
C ILE A 143 6.51 -13.10 -14.68
N VAL A 144 5.57 -12.88 -13.75
CA VAL A 144 4.27 -13.57 -13.72
C VAL A 144 3.15 -12.54 -13.86
N PRO A 145 2.48 -12.42 -14.99
CA PRO A 145 1.27 -11.63 -15.11
C PRO A 145 0.14 -12.30 -14.32
N VAL A 146 -0.64 -11.49 -13.61
CA VAL A 146 -1.73 -11.97 -12.75
C VAL A 146 -3.05 -11.40 -13.25
N SER A 147 -4.03 -12.27 -13.45
CA SER A 147 -5.38 -11.87 -13.84
C SER A 147 -6.42 -12.73 -13.15
N PHE A 148 -7.56 -12.13 -12.79
CA PHE A 148 -8.67 -12.83 -12.15
C PHE A 148 -9.97 -12.54 -12.88
N SER A 149 -10.80 -13.57 -13.01
CA SER A 149 -12.13 -13.47 -13.63
C SER A 149 -13.19 -13.10 -12.58
N LEU A 150 -13.13 -11.86 -12.08
CA LEU A 150 -14.03 -11.37 -11.03
C LEU A 150 -14.88 -10.21 -11.52
N SER A 151 -16.18 -10.22 -11.19
CA SER A 151 -17.11 -9.10 -11.46
C SER A 151 -16.79 -7.85 -10.64
N SER A 152 -16.18 -8.02 -9.47
CA SER A 152 -15.69 -6.97 -8.59
C SER A 152 -14.35 -7.44 -8.02
N ASP A 153 -13.28 -6.92 -8.56
CA ASP A 153 -11.91 -7.36 -8.27
C ASP A 153 -11.33 -6.61 -7.08
N THR A 154 -11.35 -7.24 -5.91
CA THR A 154 -10.67 -6.75 -4.70
C THR A 154 -9.65 -7.77 -4.19
N PRO A 155 -8.58 -7.33 -3.49
CA PRO A 155 -7.57 -8.24 -2.96
C PRO A 155 -8.15 -9.36 -2.11
N LEU A 156 -9.16 -9.07 -1.29
CA LEU A 156 -9.81 -10.08 -0.46
C LEU A 156 -10.59 -11.11 -1.30
N LYS A 157 -11.29 -10.66 -2.36
CA LYS A 157 -12.02 -11.56 -3.25
C LYS A 157 -11.09 -12.44 -4.07
N ARG A 158 -9.96 -11.91 -4.54
CA ARG A 158 -8.93 -12.67 -5.26
C ARG A 158 -8.49 -13.89 -4.47
N ARG A 159 -8.31 -13.77 -3.14
CA ARG A 159 -7.86 -14.85 -2.25
C ARG A 159 -8.80 -16.07 -2.20
N ASN A 160 -10.08 -15.87 -2.54
CA ASN A 160 -11.11 -16.91 -2.53
C ASN A 160 -11.30 -17.59 -3.89
N THR A 161 -10.45 -17.31 -4.88
CA THR A 161 -10.57 -17.86 -6.23
C THR A 161 -9.63 -19.05 -6.46
N PRO A 162 -9.97 -19.97 -7.40
CA PRO A 162 -9.05 -21.04 -7.80
C PRO A 162 -7.75 -20.50 -8.41
N GLU A 163 -7.83 -19.39 -9.16
CA GLU A 163 -6.69 -18.73 -9.77
C GLU A 163 -5.66 -18.29 -8.73
N PHE A 164 -6.11 -17.82 -7.55
CA PHE A 164 -5.22 -17.44 -6.47
C PHE A 164 -4.30 -18.59 -6.07
N LYS A 165 -4.86 -19.77 -5.85
CA LYS A 165 -4.11 -20.98 -5.49
C LYS A 165 -3.10 -21.36 -6.57
N THR A 166 -3.48 -21.19 -7.85
CA THR A 166 -2.61 -21.46 -8.99
C THR A 166 -1.40 -20.54 -8.98
N TYR A 167 -1.61 -19.22 -8.88
CA TYR A 167 -0.53 -18.26 -8.81
C TYR A 167 0.35 -18.45 -7.57
N PHE A 168 -0.25 -18.66 -6.40
CA PHE A 168 0.48 -18.94 -5.17
C PHE A 168 1.45 -20.13 -5.34
N ASN A 169 0.96 -21.24 -5.91
CA ASN A 169 1.78 -22.43 -6.15
C ASN A 169 2.92 -22.18 -7.16
N ILE A 170 2.69 -21.35 -8.18
CA ILE A 170 3.74 -20.95 -9.13
C ILE A 170 4.85 -20.20 -8.38
N LEU A 171 4.49 -19.20 -7.59
CA LEU A 171 5.47 -18.39 -6.83
C LEU A 171 6.22 -19.25 -5.80
N TRP A 172 5.50 -20.08 -5.06
CA TRP A 172 6.10 -20.98 -4.08
C TRP A 172 7.13 -21.93 -4.70
N LYS A 173 6.79 -22.52 -5.84
CA LYS A 173 7.70 -23.41 -6.56
C LYS A 173 8.95 -22.70 -7.05
N GLU A 174 8.80 -21.52 -7.65
CA GLU A 174 9.94 -20.73 -8.16
C GLU A 174 10.89 -20.31 -7.03
N LEU A 175 10.36 -19.85 -5.90
CA LEU A 175 11.19 -19.45 -4.77
C LEU A 175 11.95 -20.64 -4.17
N ASN A 176 11.31 -21.81 -4.06
CA ASN A 176 11.96 -23.00 -3.51
C ASN A 176 13.00 -23.63 -4.48
N GLN A 177 12.83 -23.48 -5.79
CA GLN A 177 13.82 -23.95 -6.78
C GLN A 177 15.04 -23.03 -6.88
N ASN A 178 14.85 -21.75 -6.56
CA ASN A 178 15.89 -20.73 -6.53
C ASN A 178 16.42 -20.47 -5.12
N ALA A 179 15.96 -21.24 -4.11
CA ALA A 179 16.36 -21.16 -2.69
C ALA A 179 17.65 -21.94 -2.33
#